data_6fb423b0f81151ed3c7aac44263b3317
#
_entry.id   6fb423b0f81151ed3c7aac44263b3317
#
_cell.length_a   1.000
_cell.length_b   1.000
_cell.length_c   1.000
_cell.angle_alpha   90.00
_cell.angle_beta   90.00
_cell.angle_gamma   90.00
#
_symmetry.space_group_name_H-M   'P 1'
#
loop_
_entity.id
_entity.type
_entity.pdbx_description
1 polymer ?
#
loop_
_entity_poly.entity_id
_entity_poly.type
_entity_poly.pdbx_seq_one_letter_code
_entity_poly.pdbx_strand_id
1 'polypeptide(L)'
;MRKLLVACVIVAFGWVAVGVSGRAQDPKPKYTIKEVMKVAHAKGKLRDKVTSGMASDAEKKELVEYYEALAANKPAKGDEASWKEKTAELLAAAKEAAAGNLDKLKAVNCAGCHKAHK
;
A
#
# COMPACT_ATOMS: atom_id res chain seq x y z
N MET A 1 48.04 22.57 -52.27
CA MET A 1 47.33 23.12 -51.11
C MET A 1 45.84 22.91 -51.26
N ARG A 2 45.29 21.92 -50.65
CA ARG A 2 43.85 21.62 -50.66
C ARG A 2 43.27 21.89 -49.31
N LYS A 3 42.52 22.97 -49.21
CA LYS A 3 41.75 23.31 -48.02
C LYS A 3 40.45 22.51 -48.03
N LEU A 4 40.35 21.50 -47.14
CA LEU A 4 39.12 20.79 -46.86
C LEU A 4 38.32 21.60 -45.83
N LEU A 5 37.23 22.17 -46.28
CA LEU A 5 36.21 22.76 -45.43
C LEU A 5 35.35 21.63 -44.89
N VAL A 6 35.50 21.30 -43.59
CA VAL A 6 34.58 20.41 -42.90
C VAL A 6 33.41 21.26 -42.42
N ALA A 7 32.27 21.10 -43.08
CA ALA A 7 31.02 21.69 -42.62
C ALA A 7 30.50 20.89 -41.42
N CYS A 8 30.54 21.47 -40.24
CA CYS A 8 29.86 20.93 -39.05
C CYS A 8 28.36 21.13 -39.21
N VAL A 9 27.67 20.04 -39.52
CA VAL A 9 26.22 19.99 -39.41
C VAL A 9 25.86 19.81 -37.94
N ILE A 10 25.43 20.88 -37.30
CA ILE A 10 24.87 20.82 -35.97
C ILE A 10 23.43 20.32 -36.13
N VAL A 11 23.22 19.07 -35.85
CA VAL A 11 21.87 18.50 -35.70
C VAL A 11 21.37 18.94 -34.34
N ALA A 12 20.55 19.99 -34.32
CA ALA A 12 19.80 20.36 -33.13
C ALA A 12 18.75 19.28 -32.86
N PHE A 13 19.05 18.36 -31.94
CA PHE A 13 18.06 17.45 -31.37
C PHE A 13 17.12 18.30 -30.53
N GLY A 14 15.99 18.66 -31.10
CA GLY A 14 14.89 19.26 -30.37
C GLY A 14 14.34 18.23 -29.37
N TRP A 15 14.61 18.41 -28.10
CA TRP A 15 13.94 17.69 -27.03
C TRP A 15 12.50 18.20 -26.95
N VAL A 16 11.59 17.47 -27.58
CA VAL A 16 10.17 17.65 -27.32
C VAL A 16 9.92 17.07 -25.94
N ALA A 17 9.90 17.93 -24.95
CA ALA A 17 9.38 17.57 -23.63
C ALA A 17 7.86 17.35 -23.80
N VAL A 18 7.47 16.12 -24.09
CA VAL A 18 6.09 15.70 -23.97
C VAL A 18 5.79 15.71 -22.48
N GLY A 19 5.24 16.81 -22.00
CA GLY A 19 4.67 16.88 -20.67
C GLY A 19 3.50 15.92 -20.59
N VAL A 20 3.77 14.69 -20.20
CA VAL A 20 2.74 13.76 -19.81
C VAL A 20 2.19 14.25 -18.47
N SER A 21 1.23 15.17 -18.53
CA SER A 21 0.34 15.46 -17.41
C SER A 21 -0.63 14.29 -17.24
N GLY A 22 -0.07 13.08 -17.08
CA GLY A 22 -0.82 11.95 -16.58
C GLY A 22 -1.05 12.21 -15.11
N ARG A 23 -2.25 12.63 -14.73
CA ARG A 23 -2.70 12.34 -13.37
C ARG A 23 -2.56 10.85 -13.25
N ALA A 24 -1.55 10.40 -12.49
CA ALA A 24 -1.52 9.04 -12.01
C ALA A 24 -2.84 8.85 -11.25
N GLN A 25 -3.79 8.16 -11.85
CA GLN A 25 -4.95 7.67 -11.12
C GLN A 25 -4.34 6.74 -10.08
N ASP A 26 -4.52 7.07 -8.80
CA ASP A 26 -4.17 6.17 -7.72
C ASP A 26 -4.76 4.81 -8.08
N PRO A 27 -3.94 3.74 -8.12
CA PRO A 27 -4.45 2.44 -8.51
C PRO A 27 -5.62 2.10 -7.60
N LYS A 28 -6.77 1.77 -8.20
CA LYS A 28 -7.95 1.38 -7.42
C LYS A 28 -7.57 0.25 -6.47
N PRO A 29 -7.84 0.38 -5.17
CA PRO A 29 -7.52 -0.67 -4.20
C PRO A 29 -8.12 -2.01 -4.63
N LYS A 30 -7.36 -3.09 -4.48
CA LYS A 30 -7.78 -4.44 -4.83
C LYS A 30 -9.03 -4.89 -4.04
N TYR A 31 -9.13 -4.42 -2.81
CA TYR A 31 -10.25 -4.70 -1.90
C TYR A 31 -10.77 -3.42 -1.27
N THR A 32 -12.07 -3.36 -1.01
CA THR A 32 -12.68 -2.26 -0.26
C THR A 32 -12.43 -2.41 1.25
N ILE A 33 -12.56 -1.33 2.02
CA ILE A 33 -12.47 -1.37 3.48
C ILE A 33 -13.43 -2.40 4.06
N LYS A 34 -14.67 -2.44 3.57
CA LYS A 34 -15.69 -3.39 4.02
C LYS A 34 -15.31 -4.85 3.77
N GLU A 35 -14.75 -5.14 2.61
CA GLU A 35 -14.25 -6.47 2.26
C GLU A 35 -13.11 -6.89 3.17
N VAL A 36 -12.13 -6.01 3.41
CA VAL A 36 -11.02 -6.26 4.32
C VAL A 36 -11.52 -6.57 5.73
N MET A 37 -12.45 -5.79 6.27
CA MET A 37 -13.03 -6.01 7.59
C MET A 37 -13.76 -7.35 7.66
N LYS A 38 -14.53 -7.69 6.64
CA LYS A 38 -15.30 -8.94 6.59
C LYS A 38 -14.41 -10.19 6.51
N VAL A 39 -13.35 -10.15 5.73
CA VAL A 39 -12.50 -11.31 5.46
C VAL A 39 -11.35 -11.43 6.46
N ALA A 40 -10.71 -10.33 6.79
CA ALA A 40 -9.53 -10.33 7.63
C ALA A 40 -9.84 -10.16 9.13
N HIS A 41 -10.80 -9.31 9.47
CA HIS A 41 -11.06 -8.88 10.86
C HIS A 41 -12.29 -9.49 11.51
N ALA A 42 -13.17 -10.16 10.80
CA ALA A 42 -14.28 -10.87 11.42
C ALA A 42 -13.76 -11.98 12.36
N LYS A 43 -14.50 -12.25 13.42
CA LYS A 43 -14.14 -13.25 14.41
C LYS A 43 -13.82 -14.62 13.77
N GLY A 44 -12.71 -15.21 14.13
CA GLY A 44 -12.24 -16.49 13.60
C GLY A 44 -11.70 -16.43 12.17
N LYS A 45 -11.52 -15.23 11.61
CA LYS A 45 -10.99 -15.04 10.27
C LYS A 45 -9.46 -14.87 10.25
N LEU A 46 -8.94 -14.37 9.16
CA LEU A 46 -7.52 -14.40 8.82
C LEU A 46 -6.61 -13.79 9.91
N ARG A 47 -6.97 -12.61 10.44
CA ARG A 47 -6.20 -11.99 11.52
C ARG A 47 -6.11 -12.89 12.76
N ASP A 48 -7.22 -13.49 13.16
CA ASP A 48 -7.26 -14.36 14.34
C ASP A 48 -6.42 -15.62 14.12
N LYS A 49 -6.44 -16.20 12.93
CA LYS A 49 -5.57 -17.31 12.56
C LYS A 49 -4.10 -16.94 12.65
N VAL A 50 -3.73 -15.78 12.13
CA VAL A 50 -2.33 -15.29 12.17
C VAL A 50 -1.90 -15.04 13.62
N THR A 51 -2.70 -14.34 14.42
CA THR A 51 -2.38 -14.03 15.81
C THR A 51 -2.33 -15.24 16.73
N SER A 52 -3.06 -16.32 16.41
CA SER A 52 -3.01 -17.58 17.13
C SER A 52 -1.86 -18.49 16.70
N GLY A 53 -1.11 -18.12 15.67
CA GLY A 53 -0.04 -18.95 15.13
C GLY A 53 -0.51 -20.11 14.25
N MET A 54 -1.79 -20.16 13.89
CA MET A 54 -2.40 -21.23 13.10
C MET A 54 -2.45 -20.95 11.60
N ALA A 55 -2.01 -19.78 11.16
CA ALA A 55 -2.01 -19.40 9.76
C ALA A 55 -0.81 -19.99 9.01
N SER A 56 -1.05 -20.43 7.77
CA SER A 56 0.02 -20.77 6.83
C SER A 56 0.78 -19.54 6.35
N ASP A 57 1.95 -19.73 5.73
CA ASP A 57 2.71 -18.63 5.14
C ASP A 57 1.93 -17.92 4.02
N ALA A 58 1.13 -18.67 3.25
CA ALA A 58 0.23 -18.10 2.25
C ALA A 58 -0.85 -17.22 2.88
N GLU A 59 -1.46 -17.65 3.98
CA GLU A 59 -2.46 -16.86 4.72
C GLU A 59 -1.87 -15.60 5.35
N LYS A 60 -0.63 -15.66 5.85
CA LYS A 60 0.09 -14.48 6.36
C LYS A 60 0.35 -13.45 5.26
N LYS A 61 0.75 -13.89 4.08
CA LYS A 61 0.92 -13.01 2.90
C LYS A 61 -0.40 -12.41 2.45
N GLU A 62 -1.46 -13.19 2.46
CA GLU A 62 -2.81 -12.73 2.13
C GLU A 62 -3.27 -11.62 3.08
N LEU A 63 -3.00 -11.75 4.38
CA LEU A 63 -3.28 -10.69 5.35
C LEU A 63 -2.53 -9.40 5.02
N VAL A 64 -1.26 -9.48 4.62
CA VAL A 64 -0.49 -8.32 4.17
C VAL A 64 -1.14 -7.65 2.96
N GLU A 65 -1.59 -8.42 1.97
CA GLU A 65 -2.29 -7.89 0.79
C GLU A 65 -3.59 -7.17 1.16
N TYR A 66 -4.36 -7.70 2.08
CA TYR A 66 -5.57 -7.04 2.58
C TYR A 66 -5.25 -5.71 3.25
N TYR A 67 -4.18 -5.64 4.03
CA TYR A 67 -3.79 -4.40 4.70
C TYR A 67 -3.15 -3.38 3.76
N GLU A 68 -2.46 -3.81 2.72
CA GLU A 68 -2.02 -2.93 1.64
C GLU A 68 -3.22 -2.28 0.93
N ALA A 69 -4.24 -3.08 0.63
CA ALA A 69 -5.49 -2.57 0.06
C ALA A 69 -6.21 -1.61 1.02
N LEU A 70 -6.23 -1.91 2.31
CA LEU A 70 -6.81 -1.04 3.33
C LEU A 70 -6.08 0.33 3.38
N ALA A 71 -4.76 0.32 3.36
CA ALA A 71 -3.95 1.54 3.33
C ALA A 71 -4.15 2.37 2.06
N ALA A 72 -4.41 1.71 0.92
CA ALA A 72 -4.69 2.37 -0.35
C ALA A 72 -6.12 2.93 -0.46
N ASN A 73 -7.03 2.51 0.41
CA ASN A 73 -8.38 3.09 0.49
C ASN A 73 -8.37 4.44 1.20
N LYS A 74 -9.41 5.23 0.96
CA LYS A 74 -9.68 6.44 1.73
C LYS A 74 -10.67 6.14 2.85
N PRO A 75 -10.52 6.72 4.05
CA PRO A 75 -11.48 6.53 5.13
C PRO A 75 -12.83 7.14 4.74
N ALA A 76 -13.91 6.48 5.16
CA ALA A 76 -15.25 7.03 4.99
C ALA A 76 -15.50 8.25 5.90
N LYS A 77 -14.74 8.36 6.99
CA LYS A 77 -14.85 9.39 8.02
C LYS A 77 -13.47 9.64 8.64
N GLY A 78 -13.26 10.85 9.13
CA GLY A 78 -12.06 11.22 9.85
C GLY A 78 -10.93 11.74 8.97
N ASP A 79 -9.78 11.99 9.58
CA ASP A 79 -8.62 12.60 8.97
C ASP A 79 -7.79 11.60 8.14
N GLU A 80 -7.41 11.97 6.93
CA GLU A 80 -6.59 11.13 6.05
C GLU A 80 -5.19 10.86 6.62
N ALA A 81 -4.57 11.82 7.31
CA ALA A 81 -3.26 11.63 7.91
C ALA A 81 -3.31 10.58 9.02
N SER A 82 -4.33 10.64 9.88
CA SER A 82 -4.59 9.62 10.90
C SER A 82 -4.87 8.25 10.29
N TRP A 83 -5.62 8.19 9.20
CA TRP A 83 -5.87 6.95 8.47
C TRP A 83 -4.58 6.34 7.95
N LYS A 84 -3.74 7.13 7.30
CA LYS A 84 -2.44 6.67 6.76
C LYS A 84 -1.53 6.14 7.87
N GLU A 85 -1.45 6.84 9.00
CA GLU A 85 -0.67 6.40 10.15
C GLU A 85 -1.16 5.06 10.70
N LYS A 86 -2.44 4.94 11.00
CA LYS A 86 -3.04 3.72 11.56
C LYS A 86 -2.97 2.52 10.61
N THR A 87 -3.20 2.74 9.32
CA THR A 87 -3.09 1.66 8.33
C THR A 87 -1.65 1.27 8.07
N ALA A 88 -0.69 2.20 8.14
CA ALA A 88 0.73 1.90 8.04
C ALA A 88 1.22 1.06 9.23
N GLU A 89 0.79 1.37 10.44
CA GLU A 89 1.08 0.57 11.64
C GLU A 89 0.52 -0.85 11.51
N LEU A 90 -0.72 -0.97 11.06
CA LEU A 90 -1.37 -2.26 10.84
C LEU A 90 -0.65 -3.10 9.78
N LEU A 91 -0.27 -2.48 8.69
CA LEU A 91 0.49 -3.12 7.61
C LEU A 91 1.88 -3.57 8.09
N ALA A 92 2.59 -2.73 8.83
CA ALA A 92 3.88 -3.07 9.41
C ALA A 92 3.76 -4.26 10.38
N ALA A 93 2.72 -4.28 11.20
CA ALA A 93 2.41 -5.38 12.11
C ALA A 93 2.16 -6.70 11.37
N ALA A 94 1.42 -6.66 10.26
CA ALA A 94 1.19 -7.84 9.42
C ALA A 94 2.46 -8.35 8.75
N LYS A 95 3.32 -7.46 8.28
CA LYS A 95 4.63 -7.83 7.69
C LYS A 95 5.55 -8.46 8.71
N GLU A 96 5.60 -7.96 9.93
CA GLU A 96 6.36 -8.58 11.02
C GLU A 96 5.77 -9.94 11.42
N ALA A 97 4.46 -10.07 11.45
CA ALA A 97 3.79 -11.35 11.69
C ALA A 97 4.13 -12.39 10.60
N ALA A 98 4.22 -11.97 9.35
CA ALA A 98 4.67 -12.82 8.25
C ALA A 98 6.13 -13.27 8.40
N ALA A 99 6.95 -12.48 9.06
CA ALA A 99 8.34 -12.83 9.41
C ALA A 99 8.47 -13.66 10.71
N GLY A 100 7.38 -13.90 11.44
CA GLY A 100 7.31 -14.71 12.65
C GLY A 100 7.08 -13.94 13.96
N ASN A 101 7.08 -12.60 13.93
CA ASN A 101 6.82 -11.77 15.12
C ASN A 101 5.35 -11.33 15.16
N LEU A 102 4.57 -11.91 16.05
CA LEU A 102 3.14 -11.68 16.20
C LEU A 102 2.79 -10.54 17.20
N ASP A 103 3.73 -10.05 17.94
CA ASP A 103 3.48 -9.17 19.08
C ASP A 103 2.82 -7.84 18.66
N LYS A 104 3.30 -7.20 17.62
CA LYS A 104 2.71 -5.97 17.10
C LYS A 104 1.28 -6.17 16.59
N LEU A 105 1.03 -7.27 15.90
CA LEU A 105 -0.31 -7.55 15.38
C LEU A 105 -1.32 -7.83 16.49
N LYS A 106 -0.90 -8.48 17.57
CA LYS A 106 -1.71 -8.66 18.77
C LYS A 106 -2.02 -7.37 19.49
N ALA A 107 -1.07 -6.43 19.48
CA ALA A 107 -1.17 -5.12 20.16
C ALA A 107 -1.92 -4.05 19.36
N VAL A 108 -2.33 -4.30 18.12
CA VAL A 108 -3.03 -3.32 17.27
C VAL A 108 -4.33 -2.83 17.93
N ASN A 109 -4.48 -1.51 17.98
CA ASN A 109 -5.66 -0.85 18.54
C ASN A 109 -6.80 -0.70 17.52
N CYS A 110 -7.57 -1.76 17.33
CA CYS A 110 -8.71 -1.77 16.43
C CYS A 110 -9.80 -0.77 16.85
N ALA A 111 -10.03 -0.61 18.14
CA ALA A 111 -11.02 0.31 18.67
C ALA A 111 -10.67 1.79 18.39
N GLY A 112 -9.39 2.14 18.49
CA GLY A 112 -8.91 3.49 18.19
C GLY A 112 -9.10 3.87 16.72
N CYS A 113 -8.84 2.95 15.80
CA CYS A 113 -9.10 3.17 14.38
C CYS A 113 -10.61 3.27 14.09
N HIS A 114 -11.41 2.37 14.61
CA HIS A 114 -12.87 2.38 14.44
C HIS A 114 -13.52 3.64 15.02
N LYS A 115 -13.06 4.13 16.17
CA LYS A 115 -13.56 5.36 16.76
C LYS A 115 -13.33 6.58 15.87
N ALA A 116 -12.20 6.64 15.19
CA ALA A 116 -11.83 7.77 14.35
C ALA A 116 -12.43 7.70 12.93
N HIS A 117 -12.61 6.50 12.37
CA HIS A 117 -12.83 6.29 10.92
C HIS A 117 -14.07 5.43 10.57
N LYS A 118 -14.94 5.13 11.50
CA LYS A 118 -16.15 4.35 11.27
C LYS A 118 -17.43 5.17 11.44
#